data_8c0de1700ed75b2171ebf8f532f907dc
#
_entry.id   8c0de1700ed75b2171ebf8f532f907dc
#
_cell.length_a   1.000
_cell.length_b   1.000
_cell.length_c   1.000
_cell.angle_alpha   90.00
_cell.angle_beta   90.00
_cell.angle_gamma   90.00
#
_symmetry.space_group_name_H-M   'P 1'
#
loop_
_entity.id
_entity.type
_entity.pdbx_description
1 polymer ?
#
loop_
_entity_poly.entity_id
_entity_poly.type
_entity_poly.pdbx_seq_one_letter_code
_entity_poly.pdbx_strand_id
1 'polypeptide(L)'
;EKDFSEYGRGGNDCGISILDGKLYYSVFFGYSTSQKKRRGLPVENNGLTACIEPKTGKLVWLTTDYYVTAKCTLSARDGHIYVGGYNPAKEGAKDRFVWCLDGKDGSLVWKSDPVTSALNVVTVGEKFIFSVALRGKGNVFDRKTGKVVDSIGHNYACCRFTMSEPYVLGANMDMIDLSQNGKLVSTGPAIDSRECLGAVVSNGRIFYTSQASGFVVSQTFGPASKKLPAVWERP
;
A
#
# COMPACT_ATOMS: atom_id res chain seq x y z
N GLU A 1 -8.67 23.14 6.96
CA GLU A 1 -9.46 21.93 6.68
C GLU A 1 -9.85 21.90 5.20
N LYS A 2 -9.71 20.74 4.53
CA LYS A 2 -10.13 20.55 3.15
C LYS A 2 -11.28 19.56 3.09
N ASP A 3 -12.43 20.03 2.61
CA ASP A 3 -13.62 19.21 2.42
C ASP A 3 -13.65 18.63 1.00
N PHE A 4 -13.83 17.32 0.89
CA PHE A 4 -13.97 16.57 -0.36
C PHE A 4 -15.37 15.97 -0.51
N SER A 5 -16.34 16.39 0.29
CA SER A 5 -17.69 15.81 0.31
C SER A 5 -18.45 15.95 -1.02
N GLU A 6 -18.07 16.93 -1.84
CA GLU A 6 -18.60 17.12 -3.19
C GLU A 6 -18.25 15.95 -4.14
N TYR A 7 -17.14 15.24 -3.89
CA TYR A 7 -16.70 14.11 -4.71
C TYR A 7 -17.26 12.78 -4.23
N GLY A 8 -17.67 12.70 -2.97
CA GLY A 8 -18.25 11.50 -2.39
C GLY A 8 -18.14 11.48 -0.88
N ARG A 9 -18.84 10.55 -0.27
CA ARG A 9 -18.88 10.39 1.19
C ARG A 9 -18.72 8.94 1.59
N GLY A 10 -18.14 8.74 2.76
CA GLY A 10 -17.88 7.42 3.32
C GLY A 10 -16.67 6.78 2.67
N GLY A 11 -16.24 5.71 3.26
CA GLY A 11 -15.02 5.01 2.91
C GLY A 11 -14.16 4.89 4.16
N ASN A 12 -13.68 3.68 4.41
CA ASN A 12 -12.83 3.40 5.58
C ASN A 12 -11.36 3.35 5.20
N ASP A 13 -11.06 3.46 3.92
CA ASP A 13 -9.74 3.21 3.40
C ASP A 13 -9.21 4.46 2.74
N CYS A 14 -8.12 4.96 3.29
CA CYS A 14 -7.38 6.08 2.72
C CYS A 14 -5.87 5.82 2.83
N GLY A 15 -5.14 6.37 1.89
CA GLY A 15 -3.69 6.45 1.91
C GLY A 15 -3.24 7.88 2.05
N ILE A 16 -2.21 8.09 2.85
CA ILE A 16 -1.58 9.40 3.04
C ILE A 16 -0.08 9.23 2.89
N SER A 17 0.55 10.14 2.16
CA SER A 17 2.01 10.20 2.04
C SER A 17 2.47 11.65 1.96
N ILE A 18 3.69 11.90 2.41
CA ILE A 18 4.35 13.19 2.30
C ILE A 18 5.59 13.02 1.43
N LEU A 19 5.72 13.86 0.43
CA LEU A 19 6.90 13.91 -0.44
C LEU A 19 7.14 15.37 -0.83
N ASP A 20 8.38 15.82 -0.73
CA ASP A 20 8.83 17.17 -1.13
C ASP A 20 7.95 18.29 -0.54
N GLY A 21 7.57 18.14 0.74
CA GLY A 21 6.74 19.12 1.45
C GLY A 21 5.28 19.17 1.02
N LYS A 22 4.82 18.25 0.17
CA LYS A 22 3.41 18.12 -0.23
C LYS A 22 2.76 16.94 0.47
N LEU A 23 1.47 17.07 0.75
CA LEU A 23 0.62 16.00 1.27
C LEU A 23 -0.15 15.38 0.11
N TYR A 24 0.00 14.09 -0.05
CA TYR A 24 -0.77 13.28 -1.00
C TYR A 24 -1.77 12.45 -0.24
N TYR A 25 -3.01 12.52 -0.69
CA TYR A 25 -4.14 11.83 -0.08
C TYR A 25 -4.89 11.06 -1.15
N SER A 26 -5.21 9.81 -0.88
CA SER A 26 -6.07 9.02 -1.77
C SER A 26 -7.10 8.28 -0.94
N VAL A 27 -8.32 8.22 -1.44
CA VAL A 27 -9.44 7.60 -0.74
C VAL A 27 -10.31 6.81 -1.71
N PHE A 28 -10.80 5.68 -1.22
CA PHE A 28 -11.86 4.90 -1.84
C PHE A 28 -13.13 5.04 -1.02
N PHE A 29 -14.23 5.41 -1.65
CA PHE A 29 -15.50 5.63 -0.96
C PHE A 29 -16.20 4.34 -0.51
N GLY A 30 -15.67 3.17 -0.87
CA GLY A 30 -16.07 1.89 -0.30
C GLY A 30 -17.40 1.33 -0.78
N TYR A 31 -17.99 1.88 -1.85
CA TYR A 31 -19.31 1.47 -2.31
C TYR A 31 -19.31 1.05 -3.77
N SER A 32 -19.90 -0.12 -4.06
CA SER A 32 -20.24 -0.49 -5.43
C SER A 32 -21.35 0.44 -5.96
N THR A 33 -21.50 0.51 -7.29
CA THR A 33 -22.54 1.30 -7.95
C THR A 33 -23.94 0.98 -7.40
N SER A 34 -24.25 -0.28 -7.19
CA SER A 34 -25.53 -0.71 -6.63
C SER A 34 -25.73 -0.26 -5.18
N GLN A 35 -24.66 -0.27 -4.36
CA GLN A 35 -24.72 0.24 -2.99
C GLN A 35 -24.88 1.76 -2.96
N LYS A 36 -24.19 2.49 -3.86
CA LYS A 36 -24.35 3.93 -3.99
C LYS A 36 -25.78 4.32 -4.35
N LYS A 37 -26.36 3.71 -5.39
CA LYS A 37 -27.77 3.93 -5.77
C LYS A 37 -28.74 3.73 -4.60
N ARG A 38 -28.56 2.62 -3.88
CA ARG A 38 -29.40 2.29 -2.72
C ARG A 38 -29.30 3.29 -1.58
N ARG A 39 -28.14 3.98 -1.46
CA ARG A 39 -27.87 5.00 -0.43
C ARG A 39 -28.09 6.42 -0.91
N GLY A 40 -28.53 6.63 -2.16
CA GLY A 40 -28.69 7.96 -2.73
C GLY A 40 -27.38 8.73 -2.88
N LEU A 41 -26.25 8.02 -3.04
CA LEU A 41 -24.95 8.63 -3.22
C LEU A 41 -24.63 8.85 -4.70
N PRO A 42 -23.78 9.85 -5.04
CA PRO A 42 -23.28 10.00 -6.40
C PRO A 42 -22.62 8.71 -6.89
N VAL A 43 -22.88 8.33 -8.14
CA VAL A 43 -22.39 7.08 -8.71
C VAL A 43 -21.15 7.26 -9.60
N GLU A 44 -20.88 8.48 -10.02
CA GLU A 44 -19.82 8.81 -10.97
C GLU A 44 -18.42 8.57 -10.38
N ASN A 45 -18.24 8.84 -9.09
CA ASN A 45 -16.93 8.75 -8.43
C ASN A 45 -16.92 7.66 -7.37
N ASN A 46 -15.88 6.82 -7.40
CA ASN A 46 -15.63 5.82 -6.37
C ASN A 46 -14.47 6.18 -5.44
N GLY A 47 -13.74 7.21 -5.75
CA GLY A 47 -12.59 7.65 -4.98
C GLY A 47 -11.93 8.86 -5.61
N LEU A 48 -10.88 9.32 -5.02
CA LEU A 48 -10.03 10.39 -5.54
C LEU A 48 -8.59 10.23 -5.05
N THR A 49 -7.67 10.89 -5.76
CA THR A 49 -6.31 11.18 -5.28
C THR A 49 -6.06 12.67 -5.43
N ALA A 50 -5.50 13.28 -4.41
CA ALA A 50 -5.26 14.72 -4.35
C ALA A 50 -3.87 15.04 -3.80
N CYS A 51 -3.32 16.16 -4.26
CA CYS A 51 -2.15 16.81 -3.67
C CYS A 51 -2.58 18.09 -2.97
N ILE A 52 -2.11 18.27 -1.76
CA ILE A 52 -2.50 19.38 -0.88
C ILE A 52 -1.23 20.06 -0.35
N GLU A 53 -1.24 21.37 -0.34
CA GLU A 53 -0.24 22.17 0.38
C GLU A 53 -0.52 22.08 1.89
N PRO A 54 0.32 21.41 2.70
CA PRO A 54 -0.04 21.09 4.09
C PRO A 54 -0.13 22.32 4.99
N LYS A 55 0.63 23.40 4.69
CA LYS A 55 0.62 24.62 5.51
C LYS A 55 -0.67 25.42 5.37
N THR A 56 -1.27 25.40 4.19
CA THR A 56 -2.42 26.24 3.85
C THR A 56 -3.70 25.45 3.64
N GLY A 57 -3.61 24.12 3.46
CA GLY A 57 -4.71 23.28 3.05
C GLY A 57 -5.15 23.49 1.59
N LYS A 58 -4.39 24.28 0.81
CA LYS A 58 -4.72 24.54 -0.60
C LYS A 58 -4.59 23.28 -1.44
N LEU A 59 -5.63 22.98 -2.21
CA LEU A 59 -5.58 21.93 -3.21
C LEU A 59 -4.63 22.33 -4.34
N VAL A 60 -3.67 21.46 -4.66
CA VAL A 60 -2.74 21.64 -5.77
C VAL A 60 -3.31 21.00 -7.02
N TRP A 61 -3.69 19.73 -6.93
CA TRP A 61 -4.41 18.98 -7.97
C TRP A 61 -5.27 17.89 -7.38
N LEU A 62 -6.22 17.40 -8.17
CA LEU A 62 -7.11 16.29 -7.82
C LEU A 62 -7.45 15.49 -9.07
N THR A 63 -7.50 14.16 -8.93
CA THR A 63 -8.02 13.26 -9.95
C THR A 63 -9.02 12.28 -9.34
N THR A 64 -10.06 11.93 -10.09
CA THR A 64 -11.03 10.88 -9.76
C THR A 64 -10.83 9.62 -10.59
N ASP A 65 -9.84 9.61 -11.48
CA ASP A 65 -9.56 8.49 -12.37
C ASP A 65 -8.68 7.43 -11.72
N TYR A 66 -7.80 7.85 -10.80
CA TYR A 66 -6.83 6.99 -10.14
C TYR A 66 -6.91 7.19 -8.63
N TYR A 67 -7.21 6.13 -7.91
CA TYR A 67 -7.34 6.17 -6.45
C TYR A 67 -7.07 4.80 -5.84
N VAL A 68 -6.71 4.77 -4.56
CA VAL A 68 -6.55 3.53 -3.80
C VAL A 68 -7.88 2.81 -3.70
N THR A 69 -7.86 1.50 -3.78
CA THR A 69 -9.02 0.66 -3.48
C THR A 69 -8.89 0.04 -2.10
N ALA A 70 -9.95 -0.61 -1.64
CA ALA A 70 -10.10 -1.14 -0.29
C ALA A 70 -8.78 -1.63 0.35
N LYS A 71 -8.42 -1.03 1.46
CA LYS A 71 -7.23 -1.32 2.28
C LYS A 71 -5.89 -1.04 1.61
N CYS A 72 -5.89 -0.38 0.46
CA CYS A 72 -4.67 -0.05 -0.22
C CYS A 72 -3.96 1.15 0.40
N THR A 73 -2.65 1.15 0.31
CA THR A 73 -1.81 2.28 0.70
C THR A 73 -1.48 3.13 -0.52
N LEU A 74 -1.29 4.41 -0.29
CA LEU A 74 -0.65 5.32 -1.23
C LEU A 74 0.82 5.39 -0.85
N SER A 75 1.69 5.25 -1.83
CA SER A 75 3.14 5.42 -1.67
C SER A 75 3.65 6.56 -2.55
N ALA A 76 4.65 7.28 -2.06
CA ALA A 76 5.27 8.38 -2.78
C ALA A 76 6.80 8.23 -2.76
N ARG A 77 7.45 8.42 -3.92
CA ARG A 77 8.90 8.38 -4.03
C ARG A 77 9.38 9.08 -5.31
N ASP A 78 10.48 9.81 -5.20
CA ASP A 78 11.19 10.44 -6.32
C ASP A 78 10.25 11.21 -7.26
N GLY A 79 9.42 12.08 -6.69
CA GLY A 79 8.47 12.91 -7.44
C GLY A 79 7.23 12.18 -7.98
N HIS A 80 7.08 10.89 -7.71
CA HIS A 80 5.96 10.09 -8.20
C HIS A 80 5.08 9.56 -7.07
N ILE A 81 3.81 9.35 -7.39
CA ILE A 81 2.79 8.81 -6.52
C ILE A 81 2.31 7.48 -7.10
N TYR A 82 2.25 6.47 -6.27
CA TYR A 82 1.86 5.11 -6.64
C TYR A 82 0.57 4.73 -5.93
N VAL A 83 -0.44 4.42 -6.71
CA VAL A 83 -1.74 3.99 -6.21
C VAL A 83 -2.14 2.66 -6.85
N GLY A 84 -2.73 1.78 -6.07
CA GLY A 84 -3.20 0.49 -6.58
C GLY A 84 -4.71 0.40 -6.54
N GLY A 85 -5.31 -0.13 -7.61
CA GLY A 85 -6.75 -0.18 -7.63
C GLY A 85 -7.39 -0.91 -8.80
N TYR A 86 -8.70 -0.77 -8.87
CA TYR A 86 -9.52 -1.26 -9.97
C TYR A 86 -9.34 -0.38 -11.21
N ASN A 87 -9.72 -0.94 -12.36
CA ASN A 87 -10.10 -0.09 -13.47
C ASN A 87 -11.50 0.49 -13.15
N PRO A 88 -11.60 1.80 -12.87
CA PRO A 88 -12.86 2.40 -12.44
C PRO A 88 -13.95 2.37 -13.52
N ALA A 89 -13.55 2.28 -14.81
CA ALA A 89 -14.49 2.29 -15.93
C ALA A 89 -15.29 0.98 -16.09
N LYS A 90 -14.91 -0.10 -15.37
CA LYS A 90 -15.54 -1.41 -15.50
C LYS A 90 -15.82 -2.02 -14.13
N GLU A 91 -17.05 -1.81 -13.65
CA GLU A 91 -17.54 -2.54 -12.49
C GLU A 91 -17.48 -4.06 -12.76
N GLY A 92 -16.91 -4.82 -11.82
CA GLY A 92 -16.72 -6.27 -11.97
C GLY A 92 -15.48 -6.70 -12.75
N ALA A 93 -14.68 -5.76 -13.24
CA ALA A 93 -13.39 -6.10 -13.86
C ALA A 93 -12.50 -6.85 -12.89
N LYS A 94 -11.88 -7.94 -13.36
CA LYS A 94 -10.94 -8.74 -12.56
C LYS A 94 -9.55 -8.14 -12.52
N ASP A 95 -9.21 -7.34 -13.51
CA ASP A 95 -7.89 -6.75 -13.65
C ASP A 95 -7.69 -5.60 -12.66
N ARG A 96 -6.54 -5.59 -12.04
CA ARG A 96 -6.08 -4.57 -11.10
C ARG A 96 -4.76 -4.03 -11.60
N PHE A 97 -4.51 -2.77 -11.29
CA PHE A 97 -3.33 -2.06 -11.77
C PHE A 97 -2.70 -1.28 -10.63
N VAL A 98 -1.40 -1.07 -10.74
CA VAL A 98 -0.70 0.03 -10.07
C VAL A 98 -0.63 1.17 -11.08
N TRP A 99 -0.99 2.36 -10.67
CA TRP A 99 -0.80 3.59 -11.44
C TRP A 99 0.32 4.40 -10.81
N CYS A 100 1.21 4.87 -11.65
CA CYS A 100 2.23 5.86 -11.30
C CYS A 100 1.77 7.21 -11.81
N LEU A 101 1.62 8.17 -10.92
CA LEU A 101 1.21 9.54 -11.23
C LEU A 101 2.38 10.49 -11.01
N ASP A 102 2.47 11.54 -11.82
CA ASP A 102 3.37 12.65 -11.53
C ASP A 102 2.89 13.40 -10.27
N GLY A 103 3.79 13.60 -9.33
CA GLY A 103 3.46 14.28 -8.09
C GLY A 103 3.15 15.77 -8.26
N LYS A 104 3.55 16.39 -9.37
CA LYS A 104 3.35 17.83 -9.61
C LYS A 104 1.92 18.15 -10.02
N ASP A 105 1.32 17.33 -10.90
CA ASP A 105 0.05 17.63 -11.52
C ASP A 105 -0.96 16.47 -11.52
N GLY A 106 -0.56 15.28 -11.03
CA GLY A 106 -1.42 14.10 -10.96
C GLY A 106 -1.62 13.38 -12.30
N SER A 107 -0.88 13.75 -13.34
CA SER A 107 -0.97 13.09 -14.64
C SER A 107 -0.44 11.66 -14.59
N LEU A 108 -1.00 10.78 -15.42
CA LEU A 108 -0.56 9.39 -15.51
C LEU A 108 0.79 9.29 -16.19
N VAL A 109 1.80 8.78 -15.46
CA VAL A 109 3.12 8.46 -16.02
C VAL A 109 3.09 7.08 -16.68
N TRP A 110 2.61 6.07 -15.94
CA TRP A 110 2.40 4.73 -16.47
C TRP A 110 1.35 3.96 -15.66
N LYS A 111 0.77 2.97 -16.30
CA LYS A 111 -0.10 1.95 -15.72
C LYS A 111 0.61 0.61 -15.79
N SER A 112 0.62 -0.16 -14.71
CA SER A 112 1.27 -1.46 -14.67
C SER A 112 0.63 -2.49 -15.60
N ASP A 113 1.31 -3.61 -15.78
CA ASP A 113 0.67 -4.82 -16.26
C ASP A 113 -0.50 -5.19 -15.34
N PRO A 114 -1.56 -5.81 -15.88
CA PRO A 114 -2.70 -6.22 -15.07
C PRO A 114 -2.34 -7.38 -14.15
N VAL A 115 -2.91 -7.36 -12.95
CA VAL A 115 -2.87 -8.50 -12.04
C VAL A 115 -4.29 -8.90 -11.66
N THR A 116 -4.52 -10.19 -11.46
CA THR A 116 -5.86 -10.71 -11.16
C THR A 116 -6.18 -10.69 -9.66
N SER A 117 -5.16 -10.59 -8.81
CA SER A 117 -5.35 -10.45 -7.37
C SER A 117 -5.66 -9.00 -7.01
N ALA A 118 -6.49 -8.79 -5.99
CA ALA A 118 -6.71 -7.45 -5.47
C ALA A 118 -5.38 -6.82 -5.03
N LEU A 119 -5.25 -5.52 -5.20
CA LEU A 119 -4.09 -4.76 -4.75
C LEU A 119 -4.48 -4.03 -3.47
N ASN A 120 -4.15 -4.62 -2.33
CA ASN A 120 -4.50 -4.04 -1.04
C ASN A 120 -3.36 -3.20 -0.46
N VAL A 121 -2.13 -3.48 -0.86
CA VAL A 121 -0.94 -2.74 -0.45
C VAL A 121 -0.09 -2.49 -1.67
N VAL A 122 0.41 -1.28 -1.79
CA VAL A 122 1.47 -0.91 -2.75
C VAL A 122 2.59 -0.30 -1.93
N THR A 123 3.72 -0.97 -1.87
CA THR A 123 4.91 -0.45 -1.19
C THR A 123 6.04 -0.28 -2.20
N VAL A 124 6.77 0.81 -2.11
CA VAL A 124 7.70 1.28 -3.14
C VAL A 124 9.12 1.37 -2.60
N GLY A 125 10.01 0.62 -3.22
CA GLY A 125 11.44 0.68 -3.00
C GLY A 125 12.16 1.51 -4.06
N GLU A 126 13.44 1.28 -4.17
CA GLU A 126 14.30 1.98 -5.12
C GLU A 126 14.09 1.50 -6.56
N LYS A 127 14.06 0.17 -6.74
CA LYS A 127 13.95 -0.49 -8.04
C LYS A 127 12.60 -1.15 -8.26
N PHE A 128 11.96 -1.58 -7.18
CA PHE A 128 10.77 -2.41 -7.23
C PHE A 128 9.58 -1.79 -6.51
N ILE A 129 8.42 -2.22 -6.94
CA ILE A 129 7.16 -2.04 -6.24
C ILE A 129 6.68 -3.43 -5.85
N PHE A 130 6.29 -3.60 -4.59
CA PHE A 130 5.64 -4.81 -4.12
C PHE A 130 4.17 -4.52 -3.82
N SER A 131 3.32 -5.38 -4.30
CA SER A 131 1.90 -5.31 -4.02
C SER A 131 1.33 -6.68 -3.69
N VAL A 132 0.38 -6.71 -2.78
CA VAL A 132 -0.23 -7.95 -2.33
C VAL A 132 -1.70 -7.76 -2.01
N ALA A 133 -2.46 -8.84 -2.14
CA ALA A 133 -3.84 -8.93 -1.70
C ALA A 133 -3.98 -9.84 -0.49
N LEU A 134 -5.01 -9.59 0.32
CA LEU A 134 -5.45 -10.54 1.34
C LEU A 134 -5.75 -11.88 0.68
N ARG A 135 -5.11 -12.95 1.17
CA ARG A 135 -5.23 -14.31 0.63
C ARG A 135 -4.91 -14.42 -0.87
N GLY A 136 -4.09 -13.52 -1.37
CA GLY A 136 -3.68 -13.45 -2.76
C GLY A 136 -2.18 -13.59 -2.95
N LYS A 137 -1.76 -13.50 -4.21
CA LYS A 137 -0.35 -13.50 -4.57
C LYS A 137 0.27 -12.14 -4.27
N GLY A 138 1.55 -12.14 -3.90
CA GLY A 138 2.40 -10.97 -3.99
C GLY A 138 2.85 -10.78 -5.45
N ASN A 139 2.89 -9.53 -5.90
CA ASN A 139 3.39 -9.17 -7.21
C ASN A 139 4.53 -8.17 -7.06
N VAL A 140 5.58 -8.38 -7.81
CA VAL A 140 6.72 -7.48 -7.90
C VAL A 140 6.70 -6.81 -9.26
N PHE A 141 6.76 -5.49 -9.28
CA PHE A 141 6.79 -4.70 -10.50
C PHE A 141 8.11 -3.94 -10.60
N ASP A 142 8.61 -3.78 -11.80
CA ASP A 142 9.65 -2.80 -12.07
C ASP A 142 9.11 -1.39 -11.85
N ARG A 143 9.77 -0.61 -11.01
CA ARG A 143 9.28 0.72 -10.63
C ARG A 143 9.26 1.73 -11.78
N LYS A 144 10.13 1.57 -12.76
CA LYS A 144 10.23 2.52 -13.87
C LYS A 144 9.17 2.28 -14.94
N THR A 145 8.77 1.04 -15.10
CA THR A 145 7.94 0.62 -16.23
C THR A 145 6.57 0.10 -15.85
N GLY A 146 6.37 -0.29 -14.60
CA GLY A 146 5.15 -0.95 -14.13
C GLY A 146 4.99 -2.40 -14.63
N LYS A 147 6.00 -2.97 -15.28
CA LYS A 147 5.96 -4.37 -15.74
C LYS A 147 6.08 -5.33 -14.58
N VAL A 148 5.30 -6.39 -14.60
CA VAL A 148 5.44 -7.48 -13.64
C VAL A 148 6.78 -8.18 -13.84
N VAL A 149 7.60 -8.19 -12.79
CA VAL A 149 8.88 -8.89 -12.75
C VAL A 149 8.71 -10.30 -12.23
N ASP A 150 7.91 -10.45 -11.16
CA ASP A 150 7.65 -11.74 -10.53
C ASP A 150 6.31 -11.74 -9.79
N SER A 151 5.78 -12.94 -9.56
CA SER A 151 4.57 -13.15 -8.77
C SER A 151 4.82 -14.26 -7.76
N ILE A 152 4.71 -13.91 -6.49
CA ILE A 152 5.03 -14.80 -5.39
C ILE A 152 3.77 -15.51 -4.94
N GLY A 153 3.78 -16.83 -5.06
CA GLY A 153 2.67 -17.68 -4.65
C GLY A 153 2.67 -17.93 -3.15
N HIS A 154 2.36 -16.94 -2.33
CA HIS A 154 2.20 -17.10 -0.89
C HIS A 154 0.81 -16.62 -0.45
N ASN A 155 0.22 -17.30 0.51
CA ASN A 155 -1.09 -16.92 1.04
C ASN A 155 -0.92 -15.98 2.22
N TYR A 156 -0.91 -14.70 1.96
CA TYR A 156 -0.75 -13.68 2.99
C TYR A 156 -2.06 -13.50 3.77
N ALA A 157 -1.96 -13.59 5.10
CA ALA A 157 -3.13 -13.50 5.98
C ALA A 157 -3.69 -12.07 6.02
N CYS A 158 -2.83 -11.05 6.07
CA CYS A 158 -3.21 -9.65 6.05
C CYS A 158 -2.25 -8.81 5.22
N CYS A 159 -2.74 -7.69 4.72
CA CYS A 159 -2.06 -6.90 3.70
C CYS A 159 -1.31 -5.72 4.31
N ARG A 160 -0.46 -5.96 5.27
CA ARG A 160 0.39 -4.93 5.85
C ARG A 160 1.85 -5.29 5.62
N PHE A 161 2.46 -4.54 4.73
CA PHE A 161 3.84 -4.73 4.33
C PHE A 161 4.60 -3.42 4.44
N THR A 162 5.84 -3.54 4.86
CA THR A 162 6.82 -2.47 4.78
C THR A 162 8.01 -2.93 3.95
N MET A 163 8.62 -2.03 3.22
CA MET A 163 9.77 -2.31 2.38
C MET A 163 10.97 -1.51 2.84
N SER A 164 12.08 -2.21 3.00
CA SER A 164 13.42 -1.62 3.05
C SER A 164 14.26 -2.43 2.07
N GLU A 165 14.27 -1.99 0.82
CA GLU A 165 14.86 -2.73 -0.28
C GLU A 165 16.29 -3.17 0.01
N PRO A 166 16.67 -4.41 -0.31
CA PRO A 166 15.89 -5.35 -1.14
C PRO A 166 14.84 -6.19 -0.38
N TYR A 167 14.53 -5.91 0.84
CA TYR A 167 13.64 -6.73 1.66
C TYR A 167 12.25 -6.14 1.81
N VAL A 168 11.24 -7.02 1.78
CA VAL A 168 9.87 -6.71 2.14
C VAL A 168 9.50 -7.54 3.37
N LEU A 169 8.92 -6.87 4.37
CA LEU A 169 8.49 -7.49 5.60
C LEU A 169 6.97 -7.48 5.68
N GLY A 170 6.38 -8.64 5.84
CA GLY A 170 4.94 -8.84 5.95
C GLY A 170 4.42 -8.81 7.39
N ALA A 171 3.11 -8.88 7.52
CA ALA A 171 2.41 -8.80 8.80
C ALA A 171 2.78 -9.92 9.79
N ASN A 172 3.10 -11.10 9.28
CA ASN A 172 3.54 -12.24 10.10
C ASN A 172 5.07 -12.28 10.27
N MET A 173 5.73 -11.16 10.01
CA MET A 173 7.18 -11.08 9.97
C MET A 173 7.82 -11.97 8.89
N ASP A 174 7.04 -12.36 7.89
CA ASP A 174 7.56 -13.00 6.70
C ASP A 174 8.45 -12.04 5.94
N MET A 175 9.64 -12.48 5.58
CA MET A 175 10.59 -11.65 4.86
C MET A 175 10.76 -12.15 3.43
N ILE A 176 10.67 -11.25 2.48
CA ILE A 176 10.86 -11.51 1.06
C ILE A 176 12.10 -10.77 0.61
N ASP A 177 13.02 -11.47 -0.03
CA ASP A 177 14.21 -10.89 -0.65
C ASP A 177 13.95 -10.68 -2.15
N LEU A 178 13.81 -9.44 -2.55
CA LEU A 178 13.57 -9.07 -3.94
C LEU A 178 14.84 -9.18 -4.81
N SER A 179 16.03 -9.22 -4.21
CA SER A 179 17.28 -9.46 -4.96
C SER A 179 17.37 -10.88 -5.51
N GLN A 180 16.57 -11.79 -4.95
CA GLN A 180 16.46 -13.19 -5.37
C GLN A 180 15.13 -13.49 -6.07
N ASN A 181 14.62 -12.56 -6.88
CA ASN A 181 13.36 -12.68 -7.60
C ASN A 181 12.13 -12.88 -6.68
N GLY A 182 12.10 -12.16 -5.57
CA GLY A 182 10.98 -12.23 -4.64
C GLY A 182 10.90 -13.51 -3.83
N LYS A 183 11.98 -14.28 -3.73
CA LYS A 183 12.03 -15.50 -2.93
C LYS A 183 11.80 -15.19 -1.46
N LEU A 184 10.96 -15.99 -0.82
CA LEU A 184 10.81 -15.96 0.64
C LEU A 184 12.10 -16.45 1.29
N VAL A 185 12.83 -15.54 1.93
CA VAL A 185 14.14 -15.85 2.54
C VAL A 185 14.00 -16.33 3.97
N SER A 186 13.05 -15.78 4.70
CA SER A 186 12.88 -16.06 6.12
C SER A 186 11.44 -15.87 6.53
N THR A 187 10.95 -16.77 7.38
CA THR A 187 9.82 -16.47 8.24
C THR A 187 10.37 -15.88 9.52
N GLY A 188 9.88 -14.71 9.90
CA GLY A 188 10.30 -14.05 11.13
C GLY A 188 9.98 -14.86 12.38
N PRO A 189 10.25 -14.32 13.57
CA PRO A 189 9.90 -14.96 14.82
C PRO A 189 8.41 -15.29 14.81
N ALA A 190 8.06 -16.45 15.34
CA ALA A 190 6.68 -16.80 15.59
C ALA A 190 6.13 -15.78 16.60
N ILE A 191 5.53 -14.74 16.07
CA ILE A 191 4.73 -13.82 16.83
C ILE A 191 3.34 -14.40 16.81
N ASP A 192 2.69 -14.47 17.95
CA ASP A 192 1.24 -14.68 17.98
C ASP A 192 0.57 -13.41 17.42
N SER A 193 0.81 -13.18 16.14
CA SER A 193 0.33 -12.02 15.41
C SER A 193 -0.99 -12.39 14.78
N ARG A 194 -2.02 -11.83 15.28
CA ARG A 194 -3.28 -11.84 14.58
C ARG A 194 -3.19 -10.90 13.37
N GLU A 195 -4.04 -11.17 12.38
CA GLU A 195 -4.06 -10.71 11.00
C GLU A 195 -3.92 -9.20 10.73
N CYS A 196 -3.87 -8.35 11.75
CA CYS A 196 -3.89 -6.89 11.55
C CYS A 196 -2.63 -6.17 12.05
N LEU A 197 -1.62 -6.90 12.48
CA LEU A 197 -0.36 -6.27 12.91
C LEU A 197 0.50 -5.94 11.68
N GLY A 198 1.10 -4.79 11.75
CA GLY A 198 2.13 -4.37 10.81
C GLY A 198 3.39 -4.01 11.57
N ALA A 199 4.49 -4.00 10.86
CA ALA A 199 5.76 -3.52 11.38
C ALA A 199 6.19 -2.27 10.62
N VAL A 200 7.02 -1.46 11.25
CA VAL A 200 7.72 -0.34 10.62
C VAL A 200 9.20 -0.65 10.62
N VAL A 201 9.85 -0.42 9.51
CA VAL A 201 11.31 -0.53 9.40
C VAL A 201 11.92 0.86 9.44
N SER A 202 12.89 1.07 10.31
CA SER A 202 13.64 2.31 10.39
C SER A 202 15.05 2.03 10.93
N ASN A 203 16.06 2.61 10.26
CA ASN A 203 17.47 2.53 10.68
C ASN A 203 17.95 1.08 10.98
N GLY A 204 17.63 0.15 10.09
CA GLY A 204 18.02 -1.25 10.24
C GLY A 204 17.32 -2.00 11.38
N ARG A 205 16.21 -1.47 11.86
CA ARG A 205 15.40 -2.07 12.94
C ARG A 205 13.95 -2.23 12.49
N ILE A 206 13.31 -3.25 13.03
CA ILE A 206 11.88 -3.48 12.93
C ILE A 206 11.23 -3.07 14.24
N PHE A 207 10.16 -2.32 14.15
CA PHE A 207 9.30 -1.92 15.28
C PHE A 207 7.92 -2.49 15.07
N TYR A 208 7.41 -3.21 16.03
CA TYR A 208 6.07 -3.79 15.99
C TYR A 208 5.49 -3.94 17.40
N THR A 209 4.19 -4.15 17.47
CA THR A 209 3.51 -4.47 18.73
C THR A 209 3.30 -5.97 18.82
N SER A 210 3.77 -6.58 19.91
CA SER A 210 3.49 -7.98 20.21
C SER A 210 2.13 -8.09 20.88
N GLN A 211 1.21 -8.81 20.27
CA GLN A 211 -0.10 -9.05 20.90
C GLN A 211 0.00 -9.99 22.10
N ALA A 212 0.93 -10.94 22.06
CA ALA A 212 1.11 -11.88 23.15
C ALA A 212 1.58 -11.20 24.44
N SER A 213 2.45 -10.19 24.33
CA SER A 213 3.00 -9.47 25.49
C SER A 213 2.39 -8.09 25.69
N GLY A 214 1.70 -7.53 24.69
CA GLY A 214 1.23 -6.15 24.70
C GLY A 214 2.34 -5.11 24.57
N PHE A 215 3.56 -5.51 24.26
CA PHE A 215 4.73 -4.65 24.21
C PHE A 215 5.03 -4.14 22.81
N VAL A 216 5.64 -2.96 22.74
CA VAL A 216 6.34 -2.50 21.54
C VAL A 216 7.71 -3.15 21.52
N VAL A 217 8.04 -3.81 20.43
CA VAL A 217 9.30 -4.55 20.27
C VAL A 217 10.14 -3.90 19.18
N SER A 218 11.44 -3.78 19.44
CA SER A 218 12.43 -3.38 18.46
C SER A 218 13.39 -4.53 18.22
N GLN A 219 13.58 -4.89 16.97
CA GLN A 219 14.48 -5.96 16.56
C GLN A 219 15.38 -5.50 15.41
N THR A 220 16.56 -6.11 15.30
CA THR A 220 17.45 -5.87 14.17
C THR A 220 16.81 -6.43 12.90
N PHE A 221 16.85 -5.64 11.83
CA PHE A 221 16.36 -6.05 10.51
C PHE A 221 17.47 -6.68 9.68
N GLY A 222 17.23 -7.88 9.15
CA GLY A 222 18.19 -8.55 8.29
C GLY A 222 17.74 -9.96 7.90
N PRO A 223 18.31 -10.54 6.82
CA PRO A 223 17.84 -11.81 6.24
C PRO A 223 18.24 -13.06 7.01
N ALA A 224 19.04 -12.95 8.04
CA ALA A 224 19.87 -14.07 8.48
C ALA A 224 19.29 -14.93 9.60
N SER A 225 18.13 -14.65 10.16
CA SER A 225 17.68 -15.46 11.29
C SER A 225 16.19 -15.80 11.25
N LYS A 226 15.89 -17.06 11.54
CA LYS A 226 14.52 -17.52 11.77
C LYS A 226 13.88 -16.87 13.01
N LYS A 227 14.69 -16.28 13.86
CA LYS A 227 14.26 -15.54 15.05
C LYS A 227 15.18 -14.34 15.23
N LEU A 228 14.66 -13.17 14.92
CA LEU A 228 15.39 -11.93 15.10
C LEU A 228 15.46 -11.61 16.60
N PRO A 229 16.65 -11.35 17.16
CA PRO A 229 16.76 -11.02 18.57
C PRO A 229 16.08 -9.69 18.87
N ALA A 230 15.30 -9.65 19.94
CA ALA A 230 14.75 -8.40 20.44
C ALA A 230 15.90 -7.50 20.93
N VAL A 231 15.89 -6.24 20.52
CA VAL A 231 16.82 -5.24 20.99
C VAL A 231 16.30 -4.62 22.28
N TRP A 232 15.01 -4.35 22.33
CA TRP A 232 14.30 -3.92 23.53
C TRP A 232 12.80 -4.13 23.37
N GLU A 233 12.13 -4.22 24.51
CA GLU A 233 10.68 -4.27 24.62
C GLU A 233 10.21 -3.22 25.61
N ARG A 234 9.06 -2.62 25.37
CA ARG A 234 8.39 -1.66 26.25
C ARG A 234 6.91 -1.99 26.33
N PRO A 235 6.34 -1.92 27.54
CA PRO A 235 4.90 -2.11 27.74
C PRO A 235 4.06 -1.01 27.09
#